data_c6031c710db0a495debfe81b8acac7e2
#
_entry.id   c6031c710db0a495debfe81b8acac7e2
#
_cell.length_a   1.000
_cell.length_b   1.000
_cell.length_c   1.000
_cell.angle_alpha   90.00
_cell.angle_beta   90.00
_cell.angle_gamma   90.00
#
_symmetry.space_group_name_H-M   'P 1'
#
loop_
_entity.id
_entity.type
_entity.pdbx_description
1 polymer ?
#
loop_
_entity_poly.entity_id
_entity_poly.type
_entity_poly.pdbx_seq_one_letter_code
_entity_poly.pdbx_strand_id
1 'polypeptide(L)'
;EAVASKSYLEIVETFMERLQAQVEKTKAFRTSRNVPYAVLGADDCLPLPEESLKGKLIVIRPTSLAPEYRTADCQLGFALGGFGCLSGARGRAVYFEELYSGERCRWDITDVLGVADTKRLPEWAKAKLAEYEKKRTTPKKERGEAR
;
A
#
# COMPACT_ATOMS: atom_id res chain seq x y z
N GLU A 1 -29.39 16.28 -2.65
CA GLU A 1 -30.14 17.41 -2.13
C GLU A 1 -31.61 17.05 -1.91
N ALA A 2 -32.23 16.38 -2.83
CA ALA A 2 -33.62 15.97 -2.66
C ALA A 2 -33.80 15.10 -1.41
N VAL A 3 -32.80 14.36 -1.02
CA VAL A 3 -32.85 13.50 0.14
C VAL A 3 -33.09 14.30 1.41
N ALA A 4 -32.42 15.46 1.53
CA ALA A 4 -32.54 16.27 2.73
C ALA A 4 -33.91 16.81 2.99
N SER A 5 -34.73 16.95 1.97
CA SER A 5 -36.07 17.48 2.12
C SER A 5 -37.17 16.40 2.35
N LYS A 6 -36.73 15.15 2.39
CA LYS A 6 -37.64 14.01 2.56
C LYS A 6 -37.75 13.62 4.03
N SER A 7 -38.50 12.58 4.29
CA SER A 7 -38.67 12.11 5.65
C SER A 7 -37.38 11.56 6.24
N TYR A 8 -37.30 11.55 7.56
CA TYR A 8 -36.17 10.97 8.27
C TYR A 8 -35.93 9.52 7.87
N LEU A 9 -37.05 8.76 7.67
CA LEU A 9 -36.91 7.35 7.29
C LEU A 9 -36.25 7.18 5.94
N GLU A 10 -36.57 8.05 4.98
CA GLU A 10 -35.93 7.98 3.66
C GLU A 10 -34.46 8.30 3.73
N ILE A 11 -34.06 9.23 4.58
CA ILE A 11 -32.65 9.57 4.78
C ILE A 11 -31.91 8.38 5.35
N VAL A 12 -32.48 7.74 6.37
CA VAL A 12 -31.88 6.56 6.99
C VAL A 12 -31.76 5.41 6.00
N GLU A 13 -32.78 5.18 5.21
CA GLU A 13 -32.76 4.11 4.21
C GLU A 13 -31.68 4.35 3.17
N THR A 14 -31.54 5.59 2.70
CA THR A 14 -30.49 5.94 1.74
C THR A 14 -29.10 5.70 2.34
N PHE A 15 -28.94 6.09 3.61
CA PHE A 15 -27.67 5.88 4.30
C PHE A 15 -27.34 4.40 4.42
N MET A 16 -28.32 3.58 4.79
CA MET A 16 -28.13 2.15 4.92
C MET A 16 -27.78 1.49 3.59
N GLU A 17 -28.43 1.93 2.51
CA GLU A 17 -28.14 1.42 1.18
C GLU A 17 -26.70 1.72 0.77
N ARG A 18 -26.24 2.92 1.08
CA ARG A 18 -24.87 3.31 0.78
C ARG A 18 -23.86 2.51 1.59
N LEU A 19 -24.17 2.26 2.87
CA LEU A 19 -23.32 1.42 3.70
C LEU A 19 -23.26 0.00 3.16
N GLN A 20 -24.41 -0.54 2.76
CA GLN A 20 -24.46 -1.89 2.21
C GLN A 20 -23.66 -1.99 0.92
N ALA A 21 -23.75 -0.99 0.06
CA ALA A 21 -22.98 -0.95 -1.18
C ALA A 21 -21.47 -0.92 -0.88
N GLN A 22 -21.07 -0.16 0.14
CA GLN A 22 -19.66 -0.09 0.54
C GLN A 22 -19.17 -1.43 1.09
N VAL A 23 -20.01 -2.12 1.87
CA VAL A 23 -19.67 -3.44 2.40
C VAL A 23 -19.44 -4.43 1.24
N GLU A 24 -20.34 -4.43 0.25
CA GLU A 24 -20.23 -5.34 -0.89
C GLU A 24 -18.99 -5.03 -1.71
N LYS A 25 -18.68 -3.76 -1.89
CA LYS A 25 -17.49 -3.34 -2.61
C LYS A 25 -16.22 -3.81 -1.90
N THR A 26 -16.19 -3.65 -0.58
CA THR A 26 -15.05 -4.07 0.23
C THR A 26 -14.86 -5.58 0.17
N LYS A 27 -15.96 -6.34 0.26
CA LYS A 27 -15.90 -7.80 0.16
C LYS A 27 -15.37 -8.23 -1.20
N ALA A 28 -15.85 -7.60 -2.27
CA ALA A 28 -15.40 -7.91 -3.62
C ALA A 28 -13.90 -7.64 -3.77
N PHE A 29 -13.45 -6.52 -3.24
CA PHE A 29 -12.04 -6.18 -3.28
C PHE A 29 -11.20 -7.23 -2.52
N ARG A 30 -11.60 -7.58 -1.31
CA ARG A 30 -10.87 -8.56 -0.51
C ARG A 30 -10.83 -9.94 -1.20
N THR A 31 -11.95 -10.32 -1.81
CA THR A 31 -12.00 -11.57 -2.56
C THR A 31 -11.04 -11.57 -3.74
N SER A 32 -10.97 -10.43 -4.45
CA SER A 32 -10.09 -10.32 -5.61
C SER A 32 -8.62 -10.39 -5.22
N ARG A 33 -8.28 -9.91 -4.03
CA ARG A 33 -6.88 -9.97 -3.55
C ARG A 33 -6.47 -11.39 -3.16
N ASN A 34 -7.40 -12.16 -2.64
CA ASN A 34 -7.16 -13.56 -2.28
C ASN A 34 -5.94 -13.78 -1.38
N VAL A 35 -5.77 -12.91 -0.40
CA VAL A 35 -4.72 -13.06 0.61
C VAL A 35 -5.35 -12.92 1.98
N PRO A 36 -4.75 -13.53 3.02
CA PRO A 36 -5.30 -13.42 4.36
C PRO A 36 -5.35 -11.97 4.82
N TYR A 37 -6.36 -11.66 5.58
CA TYR A 37 -6.49 -10.33 6.16
C TYR A 37 -5.38 -10.08 7.17
N ALA A 38 -4.70 -8.97 7.03
CA ALA A 38 -3.65 -8.59 7.97
C ALA A 38 -3.44 -7.09 7.88
N VAL A 39 -3.18 -6.46 9.00
CA VAL A 39 -2.88 -5.03 9.06
C VAL A 39 -1.52 -4.90 9.74
N LEU A 40 -0.62 -4.18 9.10
CA LEU A 40 0.71 -3.96 9.62
C LEU A 40 0.75 -2.67 10.43
N GLY A 41 1.35 -2.74 11.60
CA GLY A 41 1.49 -1.61 12.49
C GLY A 41 2.95 -1.29 12.79
N ALA A 42 3.15 -0.38 13.73
CA ALA A 42 4.49 0.05 14.10
C ALA A 42 5.40 -1.09 14.56
N ASP A 43 4.82 -2.08 15.21
CA ASP A 43 5.60 -3.23 15.70
C ASP A 43 6.14 -4.10 14.56
N ASP A 44 5.59 -3.94 13.38
CA ASP A 44 6.01 -4.70 12.20
C ASP A 44 7.04 -3.95 11.37
N CYS A 45 7.50 -2.82 11.87
CA CYS A 45 8.40 -1.92 11.13
C CYS A 45 9.71 -1.70 11.86
N LEU A 46 10.75 -1.47 11.07
CA LEU A 46 12.03 -0.99 11.55
C LEU A 46 12.05 0.54 11.40
N PRO A 47 12.93 1.23 12.13
CA PRO A 47 13.03 2.69 12.00
C PRO A 47 13.43 3.11 10.58
N LEU A 48 13.08 4.33 10.22
CA LEU A 48 13.47 4.91 8.94
C LEU A 48 14.99 5.04 8.89
N PRO A 49 15.62 4.67 7.77
CA PRO A 49 17.05 4.81 7.64
C PRO A 49 17.46 6.28 7.51
N GLU A 50 18.66 6.59 7.90
CA GLU A 50 19.16 7.95 7.81
C GLU A 50 19.47 8.37 6.38
N GLU A 51 19.85 7.42 5.54
CA GLU A 51 20.28 7.72 4.19
C GLU A 51 19.12 7.92 3.22
N SER A 52 18.52 6.84 2.76
CA SER A 52 17.46 6.92 1.77
C SER A 52 16.53 5.71 1.89
N LEU A 53 15.26 5.96 1.61
CA LEU A 53 14.27 4.88 1.55
C LEU A 53 14.29 4.16 0.22
N LYS A 54 14.97 4.72 -0.78
CA LYS A 54 14.96 4.16 -2.13
C LYS A 54 15.37 2.69 -2.14
N GLY A 55 14.57 1.88 -2.77
CA GLY A 55 14.82 0.45 -2.88
C GLY A 55 14.40 -0.37 -1.67
N LYS A 56 13.92 0.27 -0.62
CA LYS A 56 13.51 -0.44 0.59
C LYS A 56 12.02 -0.76 0.57
N LEU A 57 11.68 -1.87 1.19
CA LEU A 57 10.28 -2.27 1.35
C LEU A 57 9.73 -1.47 2.52
N ILE A 58 8.73 -0.64 2.25
CA ILE A 58 8.16 0.25 3.26
C ILE A 58 6.71 -0.12 3.54
N VAL A 59 6.21 0.35 4.67
CA VAL A 59 4.83 0.12 5.10
C VAL A 59 4.12 1.46 5.17
N ILE A 60 2.99 1.57 4.50
CA ILE A 60 2.16 2.78 4.55
C ILE A 60 1.26 2.70 5.78
N ARG A 61 1.06 3.84 6.45
CA ARG A 61 0.20 3.89 7.63
C ARG A 61 -1.23 3.47 7.25
N PRO A 62 -1.85 2.59 8.03
CA PRO A 62 -3.23 2.20 7.72
C PRO A 62 -4.17 3.40 7.65
N THR A 63 -3.95 4.39 8.52
CA THR A 63 -4.80 5.57 8.56
C THR A 63 -4.67 6.46 7.33
N SER A 64 -3.61 6.28 6.54
CA SER A 64 -3.44 7.02 5.29
C SER A 64 -4.20 6.38 4.15
N LEU A 65 -4.70 5.16 4.35
CA LEU A 65 -5.45 4.42 3.33
C LEU A 65 -6.94 4.51 3.61
N ALA A 66 -7.74 4.46 2.54
CA ALA A 66 -9.19 4.39 2.70
C ALA A 66 -9.53 3.10 3.46
N PRO A 67 -10.64 3.10 4.23
CA PRO A 67 -10.96 1.93 5.08
C PRO A 67 -10.92 0.58 4.39
N GLU A 68 -11.36 0.50 3.14
CA GLU A 68 -11.37 -0.76 2.39
C GLU A 68 -9.98 -1.23 1.98
N TYR A 69 -8.98 -0.36 2.07
CA TYR A 69 -7.61 -0.68 1.66
C TYR A 69 -6.62 -0.78 2.81
N ARG A 70 -7.09 -0.80 4.04
CA ARG A 70 -6.21 -0.82 5.23
C ARG A 70 -5.70 -2.21 5.55
N THR A 71 -5.02 -2.82 4.61
CA THR A 71 -4.47 -4.17 4.76
C THR A 71 -3.07 -4.24 4.18
N ALA A 72 -2.32 -5.25 4.62
CA ALA A 72 -0.91 -5.41 4.27
C ALA A 72 -0.66 -5.40 2.76
N ASP A 73 -1.58 -5.96 1.99
CA ASP A 73 -1.43 -6.00 0.53
C ASP A 73 -1.47 -4.61 -0.11
N CYS A 74 -2.08 -3.65 0.57
CA CYS A 74 -2.08 -2.26 0.11
C CYS A 74 -1.02 -1.41 0.82
N GLN A 75 -0.54 -1.87 1.97
CA GLN A 75 0.44 -1.13 2.76
C GLN A 75 1.87 -1.37 2.31
N LEU A 76 2.18 -2.55 1.77
CA LEU A 76 3.54 -2.94 1.45
C LEU A 76 3.93 -2.57 0.03
N GLY A 77 5.11 -2.00 -0.10
CA GLY A 77 5.66 -1.71 -1.41
C GLY A 77 7.07 -1.17 -1.33
N PHE A 78 7.68 -1.04 -2.50
CA PHE A 78 9.05 -0.53 -2.60
C PHE A 78 9.05 0.95 -2.86
N ALA A 79 9.88 1.68 -2.12
CA ALA A 79 10.10 3.09 -2.40
C ALA A 79 11.00 3.16 -3.63
N LEU A 80 10.47 3.74 -4.70
CA LEU A 80 11.19 3.83 -5.96
C LEU A 80 12.09 5.06 -6.02
N GLY A 81 11.73 6.11 -5.30
CA GLY A 81 12.48 7.35 -5.29
C GLY A 81 11.61 8.51 -4.87
N GLY A 82 12.06 9.71 -5.16
CA GLY A 82 11.37 10.93 -4.77
C GLY A 82 12.11 11.61 -3.63
N PHE A 83 11.90 12.92 -3.51
CA PHE A 83 12.61 13.69 -2.49
C PHE A 83 12.21 13.29 -1.07
N GLY A 84 11.01 12.74 -0.88
CA GLY A 84 10.60 12.25 0.43
C GLY A 84 11.42 11.07 0.92
N CYS A 85 12.11 10.37 0.02
CA CYS A 85 12.99 9.27 0.40
C CYS A 85 14.30 9.73 1.01
N LEU A 86 14.67 10.99 0.82
CA LEU A 86 15.94 11.54 1.28
C LEU A 86 15.75 12.31 2.57
N SER A 87 16.58 12.01 3.55
CA SER A 87 16.57 12.74 4.81
C SER A 87 16.99 14.18 4.58
N GLY A 88 16.22 15.11 5.14
CA GLY A 88 16.53 16.52 5.03
C GLY A 88 16.17 17.19 3.72
N ALA A 89 15.62 16.45 2.76
CA ALA A 89 15.19 17.06 1.50
C ALA A 89 13.92 17.89 1.73
N ARG A 90 13.74 18.89 0.89
CA ARG A 90 12.55 19.74 0.99
C ARG A 90 11.31 19.05 0.45
N GLY A 91 11.48 18.25 -0.60
CA GLY A 91 10.36 17.52 -1.17
C GLY A 91 9.94 16.38 -0.28
N ARG A 92 8.68 16.01 -0.37
CA ARG A 92 8.07 15.01 0.52
C ARG A 92 7.52 13.80 -0.21
N ALA A 93 7.57 13.80 -1.54
CA ALA A 93 6.97 12.72 -2.33
C ALA A 93 7.79 11.45 -2.26
N VAL A 94 7.12 10.35 -2.04
CA VAL A 94 7.72 9.01 -2.10
C VAL A 94 6.97 8.25 -3.19
N TYR A 95 7.69 7.86 -4.24
CA TYR A 95 7.11 7.04 -5.29
C TYR A 95 7.24 5.59 -4.88
N PHE A 96 6.19 4.84 -5.05
CA PHE A 96 5.98 3.57 -4.39
C PHE A 96 5.45 2.55 -5.40
N GLU A 97 5.95 1.34 -5.35
CA GLU A 97 5.43 0.24 -6.16
C GLU A 97 4.88 -0.82 -5.22
N GLU A 98 3.58 -1.05 -5.29
CA GLU A 98 2.89 -1.99 -4.41
C GLU A 98 3.41 -3.40 -4.61
N LEU A 99 3.79 -4.05 -3.50
CA LEU A 99 4.36 -5.39 -3.56
C LEU A 99 3.41 -6.42 -4.15
N TYR A 100 2.14 -6.31 -3.80
CA TYR A 100 1.13 -7.29 -4.26
C TYR A 100 0.83 -7.15 -5.76
N SER A 101 0.55 -5.96 -6.21
CA SER A 101 0.05 -5.72 -7.58
C SER A 101 1.10 -5.20 -8.55
N GLY A 102 2.16 -4.60 -8.05
CA GLY A 102 3.13 -3.93 -8.90
C GLY A 102 2.68 -2.55 -9.37
N GLU A 103 1.53 -2.09 -8.91
CA GLU A 103 1.04 -0.78 -9.30
C GLU A 103 1.86 0.31 -8.63
N ARG A 104 2.05 1.41 -9.34
CA ARG A 104 2.81 2.55 -8.84
C ARG A 104 1.90 3.64 -8.34
N CYS A 105 2.28 4.22 -7.22
CA CYS A 105 1.54 5.35 -6.67
C CYS A 105 2.51 6.28 -5.94
N ARG A 106 1.96 7.34 -5.42
CA ARG A 106 2.75 8.38 -4.77
C ARG A 106 2.19 8.63 -3.38
N TRP A 107 3.08 8.69 -2.40
CA TRP A 107 2.71 8.98 -1.01
C TRP A 107 3.53 10.14 -0.50
N ASP A 108 3.09 10.76 0.58
CA ASP A 108 3.88 11.74 1.30
C ASP A 108 4.72 10.96 2.33
N ILE A 109 5.90 11.46 2.65
CA ILE A 109 6.76 10.78 3.63
C ILE A 109 6.05 10.58 4.97
N THR A 110 5.11 11.44 5.33
CA THR A 110 4.35 11.27 6.57
C THR A 110 3.39 10.09 6.52
N ASP A 111 3.10 9.58 5.33
CA ASP A 111 2.25 8.39 5.17
C ASP A 111 3.04 7.10 5.37
N VAL A 112 4.35 7.18 5.42
CA VAL A 112 5.22 6.02 5.60
C VAL A 112 5.36 5.72 7.08
N LEU A 113 4.96 4.52 7.49
CA LEU A 113 5.07 4.09 8.88
C LEU A 113 6.50 3.71 9.22
N GLY A 114 7.18 3.03 8.32
CA GLY A 114 8.56 2.61 8.52
C GLY A 114 8.98 1.64 7.45
N VAL A 115 10.18 1.09 7.62
CA VAL A 115 10.69 0.03 6.75
C VAL A 115 10.16 -1.30 7.28
N ALA A 116 9.65 -2.14 6.39
CA ALA A 116 9.07 -3.42 6.80
C ALA A 116 10.13 -4.33 7.43
N ASP A 117 9.79 -4.92 8.57
CA ASP A 117 10.63 -5.94 9.19
C ASP A 117 10.29 -7.25 8.47
N THR A 118 11.23 -7.74 7.67
CA THR A 118 10.99 -8.92 6.84
C THR A 118 10.65 -10.16 7.65
N LYS A 119 11.05 -10.19 8.91
CA LYS A 119 10.73 -11.32 9.79
C LYS A 119 9.26 -11.36 10.19
N ARG A 120 8.59 -10.23 10.09
CA ARG A 120 7.18 -10.11 10.50
C ARG A 120 6.21 -10.03 9.35
N LEU A 121 6.67 -10.25 8.14
CA LEU A 121 5.80 -10.20 6.96
C LEU A 121 4.88 -11.42 6.90
N PRO A 122 3.65 -11.24 6.37
CA PRO A 122 2.80 -12.39 6.05
C PRO A 122 3.50 -13.31 5.05
N GLU A 123 3.10 -14.58 5.03
CA GLU A 123 3.74 -15.57 4.16
C GLU A 123 3.66 -15.18 2.68
N TRP A 124 2.52 -14.67 2.23
CA TRP A 124 2.38 -14.25 0.84
C TRP A 124 3.37 -13.12 0.49
N ALA A 125 3.59 -12.23 1.45
CA ALA A 125 4.50 -11.11 1.24
C ALA A 125 5.95 -11.58 1.16
N LYS A 126 6.31 -12.55 1.98
CA LYS A 126 7.66 -13.14 1.92
C LYS A 126 7.89 -13.79 0.56
N ALA A 127 6.88 -14.49 0.05
CA ALA A 127 6.97 -15.12 -1.26
C ALA A 127 7.10 -14.09 -2.38
N LYS A 128 6.31 -13.03 -2.34
CA LYS A 128 6.39 -11.96 -3.33
C LYS A 128 7.74 -11.25 -3.28
N LEU A 129 8.24 -11.02 -2.08
CA LEU A 129 9.54 -10.38 -1.92
C LEU A 129 10.65 -11.25 -2.51
N ALA A 130 10.60 -12.55 -2.27
CA ALA A 130 11.58 -13.47 -2.84
C ALA A 130 11.54 -13.46 -4.36
N GLU A 131 10.35 -13.44 -4.96
CA GLU A 131 10.19 -13.35 -6.40
C GLU A 131 10.77 -12.04 -6.93
N TYR A 132 10.50 -10.95 -6.24
CA TYR A 132 10.97 -9.64 -6.64
C TYR A 132 12.50 -9.59 -6.62
N GLU A 133 13.11 -10.08 -5.57
CA GLU A 133 14.55 -10.09 -5.45
C GLU A 133 15.21 -10.99 -6.51
N LYS A 134 14.56 -12.10 -6.81
CA LYS A 134 15.02 -13.01 -7.85
C LYS A 134 15.04 -12.32 -9.21
N LYS A 135 13.98 -11.57 -9.52
CA LYS A 135 13.90 -10.82 -10.77
C LYS A 135 14.95 -9.74 -10.85
N ARG A 136 15.24 -9.09 -9.74
CA ARG A 136 16.24 -8.03 -9.71
C ARG A 136 17.65 -8.56 -9.94
N THR A 137 17.93 -9.75 -9.46
CA THR A 137 19.26 -10.32 -9.60
C THR A 137 19.48 -10.99 -10.96
N THR A 138 18.41 -11.21 -11.73
CA THR A 138 18.52 -11.79 -13.07
C THR A 138 19.17 -10.76 -14.01
N PRO A 139 20.26 -11.12 -14.68
CA PRO A 139 20.91 -10.19 -15.62
C PRO A 139 20.00 -9.84 -16.78
N LYS A 140 20.04 -8.59 -17.19
CA LYS A 140 19.25 -8.12 -18.34
C LYS A 140 20.06 -8.25 -19.61
N LYS A 141 20.29 -9.45 -20.01
CA LYS A 141 21.14 -9.71 -21.17
C LYS A 141 20.57 -9.15 -22.46
N GLU A 142 19.27 -9.30 -22.64
CA GLU A 142 18.67 -8.90 -23.91
C GLU A 142 18.89 -7.45 -24.26
N ARG A 143 18.91 -6.59 -23.28
CA ARG A 143 19.08 -5.17 -23.57
C ARG A 143 20.43 -4.83 -24.14
N GLY A 144 21.45 -5.47 -23.63
CA GLY A 144 22.79 -5.25 -24.13
C GLY A 144 22.99 -5.71 -25.55
N GLU A 145 22.30 -6.77 -25.90
CA GLU A 145 22.42 -7.38 -27.22
C GLU A 145 21.49 -6.81 -28.27
N ALA A 146 20.49 -6.08 -27.85
CA ALA A 146 19.52 -5.51 -28.78
C ALA A 146 20.11 -4.43 -29.67
N ARG A 147 21.36 -4.14 -29.48
CA ARG A 147 22.11 -3.17 -30.31
C ARG A 147 22.80 -3.87 -31.45
#